data_951d464265a67ddbada861d1050210ee
#
_entry.id   951d464265a67ddbada861d1050210ee
#
_cell.length_a   1.000
_cell.length_b   1.000
_cell.length_c   1.000
_cell.angle_alpha   90.00
_cell.angle_beta   90.00
_cell.angle_gamma   90.00
#
_symmetry.space_group_name_H-M   'P 1'
#
loop_
_entity.id
_entity.type
_entity.pdbx_description
1 polymer ?
#
loop_
_entity_poly.entity_id
_entity_poly.type
_entity_poly.pdbx_seq_one_letter_code
_entity_poly.pdbx_strand_id
1 'polypeptide(L)'
;MKKKISLILFTFITLILLITNLSLASYSTVTMTVVEEPVCTIELGEHSQFEKRLIEKNLNNKEVTLQLQVTNNETSIKPTGEIMLVLDNSDSMQNETSTGEIRKDLVFESAQALVSNLLEDNTQLQIGVVSFSTNTDMSKEATIEDASIVSSLNNSATELNNAISNIEANGPRTDLQAGLLLASQQFSEEDNNKYMIVLTDGVPNVAIGSNNPYYSDTTITQTKEQLQTLEADGIQITTMLTGIDDESYVPNGTDKNFGEIIEKIFGTPENPTAGNFYYVTDDQIETTITENIYNDLLPVEKTLTNIVIKDYFPEEIIDNFDFAYVSDANIGEISAEVDTSDNSITWTIPELASGQTATVQYTLKLKEDFDSSIVDKILDTNEKVDITYNDFDGDEQSKTSDVTPKLRLTEPPAVLPKAGTTLLIGFGVLAIGLLYFSFNKLKTLNDKMKY
;
A
#
# COMPACT_ATOMS: atom_id res chain seq x y z
N MET A 1 -24.69 -56.19 65.63
CA MET A 1 -24.14 -56.38 64.27
C MET A 1 -24.44 -55.28 63.25
N LYS A 2 -25.66 -54.72 63.17
CA LYS A 2 -26.00 -53.66 62.19
C LYS A 2 -25.22 -52.33 62.28
N LYS A 3 -24.79 -51.90 63.50
CA LYS A 3 -23.98 -50.67 63.67
C LYS A 3 -22.51 -50.77 63.18
N LYS A 4 -21.94 -52.03 63.21
CA LYS A 4 -20.56 -52.23 62.73
C LYS A 4 -20.42 -52.23 61.19
N ILE A 5 -21.47 -52.71 60.51
CA ILE A 5 -21.51 -52.78 59.03
C ILE A 5 -21.69 -51.34 58.47
N SER A 6 -22.44 -50.47 59.12
CA SER A 6 -22.63 -49.07 58.70
C SER A 6 -21.35 -48.24 58.81
N LEU A 7 -20.47 -48.51 59.81
CA LEU A 7 -19.23 -47.77 59.97
C LEU A 7 -18.18 -48.17 58.93
N ILE A 8 -18.10 -49.47 58.57
CA ILE A 8 -17.19 -49.98 57.53
C ILE A 8 -17.61 -49.49 56.13
N LEU A 9 -18.94 -49.44 55.88
CA LEU A 9 -19.44 -48.92 54.60
C LEU A 9 -19.19 -47.43 54.45
N PHE A 10 -19.31 -46.65 55.55
CA PHE A 10 -19.06 -45.19 55.54
C PHE A 10 -17.57 -44.90 55.32
N THR A 11 -16.65 -45.66 55.93
CA THR A 11 -15.19 -45.48 55.74
C THR A 11 -14.77 -45.91 54.33
N PHE A 12 -15.42 -46.91 53.73
CA PHE A 12 -15.14 -47.30 52.33
C PHE A 12 -15.64 -46.26 51.30
N ILE A 13 -16.81 -45.67 51.53
CA ILE A 13 -17.35 -44.61 50.68
C ILE A 13 -16.53 -43.34 50.79
N THR A 14 -16.06 -42.95 51.98
CA THR A 14 -15.17 -41.79 52.14
C THR A 14 -13.78 -42.02 51.53
N LEU A 15 -13.27 -43.24 51.53
CA LEU A 15 -12.01 -43.59 50.89
C LEU A 15 -12.13 -43.59 49.35
N ILE A 16 -13.25 -44.05 48.81
CA ILE A 16 -13.54 -43.98 47.35
C ILE A 16 -13.70 -42.52 46.91
N LEU A 17 -14.41 -41.66 47.69
CA LEU A 17 -14.55 -40.24 47.41
C LEU A 17 -13.22 -39.47 47.52
N LEU A 18 -12.29 -39.86 48.39
CA LEU A 18 -10.96 -39.30 48.45
C LEU A 18 -10.10 -39.70 47.23
N ILE A 19 -10.22 -40.94 46.76
CA ILE A 19 -9.47 -41.44 45.60
C ILE A 19 -10.00 -40.81 44.28
N THR A 20 -11.32 -40.62 44.16
CA THR A 20 -11.91 -39.95 43.00
C THR A 20 -11.61 -38.46 42.91
N ASN A 21 -11.43 -37.78 44.05
CA ASN A 21 -11.00 -36.37 44.06
C ASN A 21 -9.48 -36.19 43.82
N LEU A 22 -8.68 -37.26 43.97
CA LEU A 22 -7.25 -37.18 43.61
C LEU A 22 -6.98 -37.33 42.09
N SER A 23 -7.94 -37.92 41.35
CA SER A 23 -7.77 -38.09 39.89
C SER A 23 -8.26 -36.92 39.05
N LEU A 24 -8.98 -35.96 39.65
CA LEU A 24 -9.50 -34.76 38.96
C LEU A 24 -8.60 -33.51 39.08
N ALA A 25 -7.50 -33.59 39.81
CA ALA A 25 -6.62 -32.44 40.04
C ALA A 25 -5.36 -32.41 39.14
N SER A 26 -5.24 -33.32 38.17
CA SER A 26 -3.98 -33.47 37.40
C SER A 26 -3.87 -32.63 36.14
N TYR A 27 -4.94 -32.01 35.65
CA TYR A 27 -4.89 -31.36 34.32
C TYR A 27 -4.64 -29.87 34.35
N SER A 28 -4.53 -29.23 35.51
CA SER A 28 -4.31 -27.75 35.58
C SER A 28 -2.84 -27.33 35.61
N THR A 29 -1.90 -28.24 35.45
CA THR A 29 -0.46 -27.95 35.70
C THR A 29 0.45 -28.01 34.48
N VAL A 30 -0.11 -28.25 33.27
CA VAL A 30 0.71 -28.18 32.05
C VAL A 30 1.26 -26.78 31.83
N THR A 31 2.58 -26.69 31.58
CA THR A 31 3.25 -25.44 31.21
C THR A 31 3.44 -25.37 29.70
N MET A 32 3.15 -24.20 29.13
CA MET A 32 3.41 -23.91 27.73
C MET A 32 4.74 -23.17 27.59
N THR A 33 5.53 -23.52 26.60
CA THR A 33 6.77 -22.85 26.24
C THR A 33 6.80 -22.57 24.74
N VAL A 34 7.44 -21.47 24.35
CA VAL A 34 7.76 -21.22 22.96
C VAL A 34 9.14 -21.83 22.69
N VAL A 35 9.23 -22.71 21.71
CA VAL A 35 10.45 -23.48 21.39
C VAL A 35 11.25 -22.76 20.32
N GLU A 36 10.57 -22.26 19.29
CA GLU A 36 11.15 -21.53 18.18
C GLU A 36 10.26 -20.33 17.85
N GLU A 37 10.88 -19.21 17.49
CA GLU A 37 10.22 -17.94 17.16
C GLU A 37 10.72 -17.35 15.83
N PRO A 38 10.75 -18.12 14.74
CA PRO A 38 11.15 -17.54 13.46
C PRO A 38 10.13 -16.50 13.02
N VAL A 39 10.60 -15.46 12.33
CA VAL A 39 9.75 -14.56 11.56
C VAL A 39 9.56 -15.17 10.18
N CYS A 40 8.32 -15.41 9.81
CA CYS A 40 7.98 -15.76 8.43
C CYS A 40 8.01 -14.46 7.63
N THR A 41 8.90 -14.35 6.65
CA THR A 41 9.00 -13.19 5.75
C THR A 41 8.80 -13.68 4.32
N ILE A 42 7.93 -13.00 3.57
CA ILE A 42 7.69 -13.21 2.14
C ILE A 42 7.86 -11.87 1.44
N GLU A 43 8.82 -11.78 0.52
CA GLU A 43 9.04 -10.58 -0.29
C GLU A 43 7.93 -10.45 -1.34
N LEU A 44 7.31 -9.27 -1.41
CA LEU A 44 6.24 -8.91 -2.36
C LEU A 44 6.74 -7.91 -3.42
N GLY A 45 7.90 -7.30 -3.19
CA GLY A 45 8.61 -6.35 -4.03
C GLY A 45 10.00 -6.12 -3.46
N GLU A 46 10.73 -5.15 -4.00
CA GLU A 46 12.10 -4.83 -3.54
C GLU A 46 12.10 -4.30 -2.09
N HIS A 47 11.09 -3.49 -1.75
CA HIS A 47 10.93 -2.89 -0.43
C HIS A 47 9.54 -3.19 0.17
N SER A 48 8.87 -4.23 -0.32
CA SER A 48 7.54 -4.64 0.14
C SER A 48 7.56 -6.08 0.59
N GLN A 49 6.97 -6.36 1.75
CA GLN A 49 7.00 -7.69 2.34
C GLN A 49 5.78 -7.99 3.19
N PHE A 50 5.51 -9.27 3.32
CA PHE A 50 4.64 -9.83 4.37
C PHE A 50 5.50 -10.38 5.50
N GLU A 51 5.06 -10.19 6.73
CA GLU A 51 5.63 -10.81 7.91
C GLU A 51 4.56 -11.47 8.77
N LYS A 52 4.87 -12.67 9.28
CA LYS A 52 4.16 -13.30 10.39
C LYS A 52 5.13 -13.53 11.54
N ARG A 53 4.75 -13.07 12.72
CA ARG A 53 5.59 -13.19 13.92
C ARG A 53 4.78 -13.32 15.20
N LEU A 54 5.40 -13.94 16.19
CA LEU A 54 4.89 -13.95 17.55
C LEU A 54 5.28 -12.64 18.23
N ILE A 55 4.28 -11.90 18.75
CA ILE A 55 4.48 -10.57 19.35
C ILE A 55 4.29 -10.54 20.87
N GLU A 56 3.51 -11.48 21.44
CA GLU A 56 3.28 -11.55 22.87
C GLU A 56 3.19 -13.00 23.36
N LYS A 57 3.65 -13.23 24.59
CA LYS A 57 3.68 -14.52 25.28
C LYS A 57 3.12 -14.38 26.69
N ASN A 58 1.89 -14.80 26.88
CA ASN A 58 1.29 -14.90 28.20
C ASN A 58 1.28 -16.38 28.65
N LEU A 59 2.47 -16.91 28.90
CA LEU A 59 2.68 -18.33 29.18
C LEU A 59 1.96 -18.82 30.46
N ASN A 60 1.74 -17.92 31.42
CA ASN A 60 0.95 -18.23 32.64
C ASN A 60 -0.53 -18.54 32.30
N ASN A 61 -1.08 -17.84 31.33
CA ASN A 61 -2.44 -18.08 30.82
C ASN A 61 -2.46 -19.07 29.66
N LYS A 62 -1.27 -19.59 29.27
CA LYS A 62 -1.10 -20.50 28.13
C LYS A 62 -1.64 -19.88 26.82
N GLU A 63 -1.24 -18.66 26.57
CA GLU A 63 -1.70 -17.83 25.46
C GLU A 63 -0.51 -17.20 24.75
N VAL A 64 -0.58 -17.15 23.40
CA VAL A 64 0.38 -16.45 22.56
C VAL A 64 -0.38 -15.57 21.57
N THR A 65 0.21 -14.43 21.20
CA THR A 65 -0.34 -13.52 20.21
C THR A 65 0.57 -13.48 18.99
N LEU A 66 -0.03 -13.68 17.82
CA LEU A 66 0.62 -13.61 16.54
C LEU A 66 0.15 -12.36 15.79
N GLN A 67 1.04 -11.78 14.98
CA GLN A 67 0.74 -10.66 14.08
C GLN A 67 1.02 -11.09 12.64
N LEU A 68 0.07 -10.78 11.76
CA LEU A 68 0.26 -10.72 10.31
C LEU A 68 0.44 -9.26 9.94
N GLN A 69 1.42 -8.96 9.10
CA GLN A 69 1.74 -7.61 8.66
C GLN A 69 2.11 -7.62 7.19
N VAL A 70 1.54 -6.69 6.42
CA VAL A 70 2.00 -6.38 5.06
C VAL A 70 2.50 -4.94 5.07
N THR A 71 3.72 -4.74 4.58
CA THR A 71 4.33 -3.41 4.47
C THR A 71 4.68 -3.15 3.01
N ASN A 72 4.27 -2.00 2.49
CA ASN A 72 4.68 -1.50 1.20
C ASN A 72 5.56 -0.24 1.42
N ASN A 73 6.87 -0.40 1.41
CA ASN A 73 7.85 0.68 1.54
C ASN A 73 8.48 1.05 0.19
N GLU A 74 7.87 0.61 -0.92
CA GLU A 74 8.32 1.11 -2.21
C GLU A 74 8.19 2.62 -2.24
N THR A 75 9.25 3.31 -2.54
CA THR A 75 9.19 4.76 -2.65
C THR A 75 8.47 5.12 -3.94
N SER A 76 7.49 6.02 -3.90
CA SER A 76 7.04 6.70 -5.11
C SER A 76 8.28 7.43 -5.67
N ILE A 77 8.71 7.01 -6.83
CA ILE A 77 9.88 7.58 -7.48
C ILE A 77 9.43 8.97 -7.96
N LYS A 78 10.06 10.04 -7.47
CA LYS A 78 9.87 11.39 -8.07
C LYS A 78 10.18 11.31 -9.56
N PRO A 79 9.53 12.09 -10.43
CA PRO A 79 9.81 12.05 -11.86
C PRO A 79 11.31 12.31 -12.09
N THR A 80 11.93 11.49 -12.93
CA THR A 80 13.33 11.63 -13.31
C THR A 80 13.40 11.86 -14.81
N GLY A 81 14.45 12.51 -15.27
CA GLY A 81 14.66 12.79 -16.68
C GLY A 81 14.60 14.26 -17.02
N GLU A 82 14.04 14.59 -18.17
CA GLU A 82 14.07 15.92 -18.74
C GLU A 82 12.68 16.39 -19.13
N ILE A 83 12.32 17.61 -18.76
CA ILE A 83 11.06 18.26 -19.14
C ILE A 83 11.37 19.49 -19.96
N MET A 84 10.74 19.63 -21.13
CA MET A 84 10.72 20.89 -21.88
C MET A 84 9.34 21.54 -21.74
N LEU A 85 9.29 22.71 -21.10
CA LEU A 85 8.10 23.57 -21.10
C LEU A 85 8.11 24.38 -22.41
N VAL A 86 7.03 24.30 -23.18
CA VAL A 86 6.83 24.98 -24.46
C VAL A 86 5.68 25.96 -24.29
N LEU A 87 6.03 27.23 -24.11
CA LEU A 87 5.12 28.30 -23.69
C LEU A 87 4.75 29.18 -24.85
N ASP A 88 3.46 29.35 -25.11
CA ASP A 88 2.95 30.31 -26.08
C ASP A 88 3.22 31.75 -25.59
N ASN A 89 3.86 32.55 -26.43
CA ASN A 89 4.04 33.98 -26.18
C ASN A 89 3.47 34.85 -27.33
N SER A 90 2.44 34.33 -28.03
CA SER A 90 1.69 35.13 -29.00
C SER A 90 0.87 36.26 -28.32
N ASP A 91 0.45 37.21 -29.10
CA ASP A 91 -0.26 38.40 -28.59
C ASP A 91 -1.65 38.07 -28.01
N SER A 92 -2.27 36.97 -28.39
CA SER A 92 -3.52 36.48 -27.79
C SER A 92 -3.38 36.20 -26.29
N MET A 93 -2.20 35.80 -25.83
CA MET A 93 -1.92 35.60 -24.40
C MET A 93 -2.06 36.89 -23.55
N GLN A 94 -2.13 38.06 -24.16
CA GLN A 94 -2.45 39.32 -23.49
C GLN A 94 -3.95 39.58 -23.29
N ASN A 95 -4.81 38.70 -23.78
CA ASN A 95 -6.25 38.82 -23.56
C ASN A 95 -6.61 38.63 -22.11
N GLU A 96 -7.64 39.36 -21.65
CA GLU A 96 -8.23 39.13 -20.34
C GLU A 96 -9.02 37.81 -20.33
N THR A 97 -8.88 37.06 -19.25
CA THR A 97 -9.67 35.88 -18.95
C THR A 97 -11.09 36.28 -18.55
N SER A 98 -11.98 35.30 -18.45
CA SER A 98 -13.34 35.51 -17.92
C SER A 98 -13.37 36.05 -16.48
N THR A 99 -12.26 35.91 -15.72
CA THR A 99 -12.09 36.40 -14.36
C THR A 99 -11.49 37.84 -14.33
N GLY A 100 -11.02 38.39 -15.47
CA GLY A 100 -10.44 39.70 -15.61
C GLY A 100 -8.93 39.72 -15.37
N GLU A 101 -8.27 38.58 -15.28
CA GLU A 101 -6.81 38.45 -15.23
C GLU A 101 -6.23 38.35 -16.64
N ILE A 102 -4.99 38.70 -16.84
CA ILE A 102 -4.31 38.49 -18.12
C ILE A 102 -3.96 36.99 -18.23
N ARG A 103 -4.36 36.34 -19.33
CA ARG A 103 -4.18 34.89 -19.54
C ARG A 103 -2.71 34.48 -19.41
N LYS A 104 -1.79 35.26 -19.99
CA LYS A 104 -0.34 35.03 -19.83
C LYS A 104 0.06 34.93 -18.36
N ASP A 105 -0.39 35.87 -17.54
CA ASP A 105 0.03 35.92 -16.14
C ASP A 105 -0.46 34.66 -15.41
N LEU A 106 -1.72 34.28 -15.61
CA LEU A 106 -2.28 33.07 -15.00
C LEU A 106 -1.56 31.79 -15.46
N VAL A 107 -1.33 31.62 -16.77
CA VAL A 107 -0.63 30.43 -17.31
C VAL A 107 0.83 30.39 -16.81
N PHE A 108 1.54 31.50 -16.82
CA PHE A 108 2.96 31.55 -16.47
C PHE A 108 3.17 31.41 -14.96
N GLU A 109 2.33 32.02 -14.13
CA GLU A 109 2.37 31.82 -12.68
C GLU A 109 2.07 30.36 -12.31
N SER A 110 1.10 29.72 -12.99
CA SER A 110 0.81 28.29 -12.80
C SER A 110 1.98 27.40 -13.27
N ALA A 111 2.63 27.74 -14.38
CA ALA A 111 3.83 27.03 -14.85
C ALA A 111 5.00 27.17 -13.86
N GLN A 112 5.19 28.33 -13.23
CA GLN A 112 6.19 28.54 -12.19
C GLN A 112 5.90 27.73 -10.92
N ALA A 113 4.62 27.62 -10.54
CA ALA A 113 4.19 26.75 -9.45
C ALA A 113 4.48 25.28 -9.77
N LEU A 114 4.16 24.82 -10.98
CA LEU A 114 4.49 23.47 -11.46
C LEU A 114 6.00 23.19 -11.37
N VAL A 115 6.84 24.09 -11.90
CA VAL A 115 8.31 23.99 -11.82
C VAL A 115 8.78 23.86 -10.38
N SER A 116 8.24 24.70 -9.50
CA SER A 116 8.62 24.69 -8.08
C SER A 116 8.26 23.36 -7.41
N ASN A 117 7.07 22.86 -7.65
CA ASN A 117 6.59 21.59 -7.09
C ASN A 117 7.39 20.36 -7.62
N LEU A 118 7.71 20.36 -8.92
CA LEU A 118 8.45 19.27 -9.55
C LEU A 118 9.91 19.19 -9.06
N LEU A 119 10.53 20.34 -8.79
CA LEU A 119 11.92 20.43 -8.35
C LEU A 119 12.09 20.45 -6.82
N GLU A 120 11.00 20.49 -6.05
CA GLU A 120 11.07 20.40 -4.60
C GLU A 120 11.72 19.07 -4.17
N ASP A 121 12.93 19.16 -3.56
CA ASP A 121 13.73 17.99 -3.16
C ASP A 121 13.99 16.97 -4.30
N ASN A 122 13.94 17.41 -5.56
CA ASN A 122 14.16 16.53 -6.72
C ASN A 122 15.38 17.00 -7.54
N THR A 123 16.52 16.38 -7.30
CA THR A 123 17.78 16.67 -8.01
C THR A 123 17.99 15.88 -9.29
N GLN A 124 17.11 14.92 -9.57
CA GLN A 124 17.21 13.98 -10.71
C GLN A 124 16.41 14.45 -11.92
N LEU A 125 15.68 15.54 -11.80
CA LEU A 125 14.88 16.15 -12.85
C LEU A 125 15.56 17.41 -13.36
N GLN A 126 15.59 17.60 -14.68
CA GLN A 126 15.99 18.85 -15.32
C GLN A 126 14.83 19.41 -16.12
N ILE A 127 14.64 20.71 -16.04
CA ILE A 127 13.58 21.43 -16.77
C ILE A 127 14.22 22.48 -17.66
N GLY A 128 13.79 22.55 -18.91
CA GLY A 128 14.12 23.64 -19.86
C GLY A 128 12.85 24.36 -20.29
N VAL A 129 13.01 25.58 -20.80
CA VAL A 129 11.89 26.42 -21.23
C VAL A 129 12.15 26.96 -22.63
N VAL A 130 11.18 26.74 -23.51
CA VAL A 130 11.11 27.34 -24.85
C VAL A 130 9.85 28.18 -24.93
N SER A 131 9.92 29.38 -25.51
CA SER A 131 8.74 30.16 -25.89
C SER A 131 8.58 30.14 -27.40
N PHE A 132 7.35 30.28 -27.89
CA PHE A 132 7.04 30.30 -29.31
C PHE A 132 5.93 31.29 -29.67
N SER A 133 6.07 31.92 -30.82
CA SER A 133 5.05 32.76 -31.46
C SER A 133 5.38 32.93 -32.96
N THR A 134 5.61 34.12 -33.41
CA THR A 134 6.28 34.42 -34.68
C THR A 134 7.04 35.72 -34.62
N ASN A 135 7.93 35.93 -35.59
CA ASN A 135 8.60 37.22 -35.79
C ASN A 135 7.56 38.32 -36.09
N THR A 136 7.83 39.52 -35.58
CA THR A 136 6.98 40.71 -35.84
C THR A 136 6.92 41.11 -37.31
N ASP A 137 7.87 40.71 -38.15
CA ASP A 137 7.85 40.91 -39.59
C ASP A 137 7.08 39.82 -40.32
N MET A 138 5.75 39.99 -40.43
CA MET A 138 4.82 39.03 -41.06
C MET A 138 5.07 38.82 -42.57
N SER A 139 6.01 39.52 -43.19
CA SER A 139 6.40 39.27 -44.58
C SER A 139 7.44 38.17 -44.74
N LYS A 140 8.03 37.71 -43.63
CA LYS A 140 9.00 36.64 -43.63
C LYS A 140 8.33 35.28 -43.51
N GLU A 141 9.00 34.31 -44.10
CA GLU A 141 8.66 32.88 -43.93
C GLU A 141 8.90 32.46 -42.49
N ALA A 142 7.98 31.66 -41.95
CA ALA A 142 8.12 31.08 -40.62
C ALA A 142 9.26 30.06 -40.58
N THR A 143 10.04 30.11 -39.51
CA THR A 143 11.23 29.28 -39.34
C THR A 143 11.32 28.80 -37.88
N ILE A 144 12.26 27.90 -37.57
CA ILE A 144 12.52 27.50 -36.18
C ILE A 144 12.89 28.70 -35.27
N GLU A 145 13.34 29.84 -35.85
CA GLU A 145 13.66 31.06 -35.11
C GLU A 145 12.41 31.83 -34.61
N ASP A 146 11.21 31.35 -34.96
CA ASP A 146 9.93 31.79 -34.38
C ASP A 146 9.71 31.21 -32.97
N ALA A 147 10.60 30.33 -32.51
CA ALA A 147 10.74 29.89 -31.14
C ALA A 147 12.11 30.32 -30.56
N SER A 148 12.17 30.45 -29.24
CA SER A 148 13.37 30.87 -28.53
C SER A 148 13.63 30.03 -27.30
N ILE A 149 14.90 29.65 -27.05
CA ILE A 149 15.30 29.02 -25.79
C ILE A 149 15.29 30.09 -24.71
N VAL A 150 14.38 29.99 -23.75
CA VAL A 150 14.26 30.88 -22.59
C VAL A 150 15.18 30.45 -21.47
N SER A 151 15.24 29.13 -21.25
CA SER A 151 16.18 28.50 -20.31
C SER A 151 16.58 27.13 -20.83
N SER A 152 17.88 26.82 -20.84
CA SER A 152 18.36 25.46 -21.08
C SER A 152 17.98 24.55 -19.89
N LEU A 153 18.05 23.23 -20.12
CA LEU A 153 17.82 22.22 -19.07
C LEU A 153 18.67 22.49 -17.83
N ASN A 154 18.03 22.63 -16.69
CA ASN A 154 18.63 22.77 -15.36
C ASN A 154 17.64 22.40 -14.26
N ASN A 155 18.11 22.33 -13.02
CA ASN A 155 17.30 21.96 -11.84
C ASN A 155 17.14 23.12 -10.83
N SER A 156 17.29 24.34 -11.26
CA SER A 156 17.14 25.54 -10.42
C SER A 156 15.76 26.17 -10.61
N ALA A 157 14.81 25.86 -9.71
CA ALA A 157 13.48 26.47 -9.75
C ALA A 157 13.54 28.02 -9.79
N THR A 158 14.51 28.62 -9.08
CA THR A 158 14.68 30.07 -9.07
C THR A 158 15.09 30.64 -10.45
N GLU A 159 16.01 29.98 -11.14
CA GLU A 159 16.45 30.41 -12.49
C GLU A 159 15.33 30.23 -13.51
N LEU A 160 14.65 29.09 -13.49
CA LEU A 160 13.53 28.81 -14.38
C LEU A 160 12.36 29.76 -14.17
N ASN A 161 11.96 30.01 -12.92
CA ASN A 161 10.87 30.93 -12.61
C ASN A 161 11.19 32.37 -13.03
N ASN A 162 12.43 32.83 -12.83
CA ASN A 162 12.87 34.12 -13.32
C ASN A 162 12.86 34.17 -14.86
N ALA A 163 13.26 33.11 -15.53
CA ALA A 163 13.24 33.02 -16.98
C ALA A 163 11.80 33.09 -17.53
N ILE A 164 10.86 32.34 -16.95
CA ILE A 164 9.42 32.37 -17.31
C ILE A 164 8.84 33.78 -17.10
N SER A 165 9.11 34.44 -15.96
CA SER A 165 8.61 35.81 -15.65
C SER A 165 9.02 36.85 -16.68
N ASN A 166 10.15 36.67 -17.34
CA ASN A 166 10.69 37.63 -18.31
C ASN A 166 10.18 37.40 -19.75
N ILE A 167 9.33 36.37 -19.98
CA ILE A 167 8.75 36.14 -21.31
C ILE A 167 7.74 37.26 -21.61
N GLU A 168 7.91 37.95 -22.72
CA GLU A 168 6.94 38.94 -23.24
C GLU A 168 6.01 38.25 -24.26
N ALA A 169 4.71 38.39 -24.11
CA ALA A 169 3.72 37.89 -25.06
C ALA A 169 3.41 39.03 -26.07
N ASN A 170 4.07 39.02 -27.21
CA ASN A 170 3.96 40.08 -28.21
C ASN A 170 4.12 39.61 -29.66
N GLY A 171 4.17 38.29 -29.86
CA GLY A 171 4.28 37.69 -31.19
C GLY A 171 2.96 37.69 -31.94
N PRO A 172 2.90 38.11 -33.20
CA PRO A 172 1.63 38.33 -33.91
C PRO A 172 0.91 37.06 -34.36
N ARG A 173 1.51 35.88 -34.21
CA ARG A 173 0.96 34.60 -34.65
C ARG A 173 1.45 33.46 -33.76
N THR A 174 0.88 32.27 -33.96
CA THR A 174 1.14 31.06 -33.18
C THR A 174 1.79 29.99 -34.07
N ASP A 175 3.14 29.86 -34.00
CA ASP A 175 3.92 28.78 -34.65
C ASP A 175 4.30 27.72 -33.64
N LEU A 176 3.31 26.86 -33.31
CA LEU A 176 3.55 25.76 -32.39
C LEU A 176 4.58 24.75 -32.93
N GLN A 177 4.63 24.55 -34.26
CA GLN A 177 5.62 23.62 -34.86
C GLN A 177 7.05 24.05 -34.56
N ALA A 178 7.36 25.39 -34.63
CA ALA A 178 8.66 25.91 -34.29
C ALA A 178 9.01 25.64 -32.80
N GLY A 179 8.05 25.87 -31.91
CA GLY A 179 8.19 25.56 -30.48
C GLY A 179 8.48 24.10 -30.19
N LEU A 180 7.70 23.20 -30.76
CA LEU A 180 7.89 21.75 -30.62
C LEU A 180 9.25 21.28 -31.16
N LEU A 181 9.62 21.73 -32.35
CA LEU A 181 10.87 21.37 -32.98
C LEU A 181 12.09 21.89 -32.21
N LEU A 182 12.07 23.16 -31.77
CA LEU A 182 13.18 23.73 -31.02
C LEU A 182 13.32 23.05 -29.65
N ALA A 183 12.22 22.76 -28.95
CA ALA A 183 12.20 22.09 -27.66
C ALA A 183 12.76 20.66 -27.79
N SER A 184 12.39 19.91 -28.82
CA SER A 184 12.89 18.54 -29.02
C SER A 184 14.41 18.49 -29.21
N GLN A 185 15.02 19.52 -29.78
CA GLN A 185 16.48 19.63 -29.97
C GLN A 185 17.24 19.94 -28.67
N GLN A 186 16.55 20.30 -27.58
CA GLN A 186 17.16 20.60 -26.29
C GLN A 186 17.34 19.37 -25.41
N PHE A 187 16.65 18.28 -25.67
CA PHE A 187 16.82 17.04 -24.91
C PHE A 187 18.24 16.47 -25.14
N SER A 188 18.78 15.90 -24.06
CA SER A 188 20.05 15.17 -24.16
C SER A 188 19.92 13.88 -24.96
N GLU A 189 21.08 13.30 -25.34
CA GLU A 189 21.12 11.98 -25.98
C GLU A 189 21.10 10.84 -24.95
N GLU A 190 20.93 11.15 -23.67
CA GLU A 190 20.85 10.15 -22.62
C GLU A 190 19.55 9.34 -22.72
N ASP A 191 19.62 8.05 -22.35
CA ASP A 191 18.45 7.17 -22.25
C ASP A 191 17.70 7.42 -20.95
N ASN A 192 16.94 8.51 -20.92
CA ASN A 192 16.15 8.95 -19.81
C ASN A 192 14.72 9.33 -20.26
N ASN A 193 13.83 9.50 -19.30
CA ASN A 193 12.45 9.94 -19.59
C ASN A 193 12.48 11.38 -20.15
N LYS A 194 11.75 11.59 -21.23
CA LYS A 194 11.61 12.90 -21.89
C LYS A 194 10.16 13.32 -21.92
N TYR A 195 9.87 14.47 -21.34
CA TYR A 195 8.53 15.03 -21.25
C TYR A 195 8.49 16.39 -21.94
N MET A 196 7.42 16.66 -22.67
CA MET A 196 7.16 17.96 -23.29
C MET A 196 5.79 18.46 -22.87
N ILE A 197 5.75 19.63 -22.22
CA ILE A 197 4.52 20.25 -21.75
C ILE A 197 4.29 21.49 -22.56
N VAL A 198 3.20 21.50 -23.33
CA VAL A 198 2.80 22.61 -24.20
C VAL A 198 1.65 23.37 -23.54
N LEU A 199 1.85 24.67 -23.32
CA LEU A 199 0.81 25.56 -22.79
C LEU A 199 0.53 26.65 -23.83
N THR A 200 -0.69 26.69 -24.39
CA THR A 200 -1.10 27.61 -25.45
C THR A 200 -2.53 28.08 -25.28
N ASP A 201 -2.83 29.31 -25.73
CA ASP A 201 -4.19 29.84 -25.80
C ASP A 201 -4.70 29.97 -27.24
N GLY A 202 -3.94 29.45 -28.20
CA GLY A 202 -4.22 29.63 -29.61
C GLY A 202 -4.15 28.36 -30.44
N VAL A 203 -4.99 28.34 -31.47
CA VAL A 203 -4.85 27.35 -32.53
C VAL A 203 -3.71 27.78 -33.44
N PRO A 204 -2.73 26.90 -33.75
CA PRO A 204 -1.62 27.23 -34.66
C PRO A 204 -2.12 27.77 -36.00
N ASN A 205 -1.64 28.91 -36.40
CA ASN A 205 -2.04 29.59 -37.63
C ASN A 205 -0.92 29.79 -38.67
N VAL A 206 0.27 29.37 -38.28
CA VAL A 206 1.44 29.33 -39.17
C VAL A 206 2.28 28.09 -38.83
N ALA A 207 3.07 27.61 -39.76
CA ALA A 207 4.02 26.54 -39.62
C ALA A 207 5.29 26.82 -40.42
N ILE A 208 6.40 26.15 -40.06
CA ILE A 208 7.72 26.34 -40.69
C ILE A 208 7.61 26.17 -42.21
N GLY A 209 8.24 27.10 -42.94
CA GLY A 209 8.20 27.17 -44.41
C GLY A 209 6.97 27.91 -44.99
N SER A 210 6.05 28.39 -44.11
CA SER A 210 4.89 29.15 -44.53
C SER A 210 5.12 30.65 -44.39
N ASN A 211 4.68 31.39 -45.36
CA ASN A 211 4.52 32.84 -45.28
C ASN A 211 3.04 33.27 -45.35
N ASN A 212 2.13 32.30 -45.29
CA ASN A 212 0.71 32.57 -45.28
C ASN A 212 0.25 33.10 -43.92
N PRO A 213 -0.35 34.33 -43.85
CA PRO A 213 -0.83 34.90 -42.61
C PRO A 213 -2.14 34.27 -42.08
N TYR A 214 -2.69 33.30 -42.79
CA TYR A 214 -4.00 32.71 -42.48
C TYR A 214 -3.89 31.23 -42.17
N TYR A 215 -4.87 30.72 -41.47
CA TYR A 215 -5.01 29.29 -41.21
C TYR A 215 -5.00 28.49 -42.53
N SER A 216 -4.36 27.34 -42.50
CA SER A 216 -4.25 26.50 -43.69
C SER A 216 -4.22 24.99 -43.34
N ASP A 217 -4.67 24.17 -44.27
CA ASP A 217 -4.56 22.71 -44.13
C ASP A 217 -3.09 22.25 -43.98
N THR A 218 -2.16 23.00 -44.57
CA THR A 218 -0.72 22.74 -44.43
C THR A 218 -0.27 22.92 -42.99
N THR A 219 -0.64 24.02 -42.34
CA THR A 219 -0.33 24.28 -40.93
C THR A 219 -0.90 23.20 -40.01
N ILE A 220 -2.18 22.87 -40.24
CA ILE A 220 -2.86 21.82 -39.47
C ILE A 220 -2.13 20.48 -39.58
N THR A 221 -1.78 20.07 -40.81
CA THR A 221 -1.10 18.81 -41.08
C THR A 221 0.31 18.78 -40.49
N GLN A 222 1.11 19.83 -40.73
CA GLN A 222 2.50 19.88 -40.24
C GLN A 222 2.59 19.88 -38.70
N THR A 223 1.70 20.61 -38.02
CA THR A 223 1.67 20.62 -36.55
C THR A 223 1.28 19.26 -35.99
N LYS A 224 0.23 18.63 -36.57
CA LYS A 224 -0.17 17.27 -36.20
C LYS A 224 0.96 16.26 -36.38
N GLU A 225 1.58 16.24 -37.56
CA GLU A 225 2.68 15.31 -37.91
C GLU A 225 3.89 15.52 -36.95
N GLN A 226 4.17 16.77 -36.56
CA GLN A 226 5.23 17.05 -35.58
C GLN A 226 4.91 16.42 -34.22
N LEU A 227 3.70 16.59 -33.69
CA LEU A 227 3.28 15.94 -32.42
C LEU A 227 3.42 14.42 -32.48
N GLN A 228 2.93 13.80 -33.56
CA GLN A 228 3.00 12.35 -33.75
C GLN A 228 4.46 11.85 -33.89
N THR A 229 5.31 12.63 -34.55
CA THR A 229 6.74 12.28 -34.69
C THR A 229 7.44 12.30 -33.35
N LEU A 230 7.21 13.31 -32.54
CA LEU A 230 7.83 13.43 -31.21
C LEU A 230 7.38 12.33 -30.26
N GLU A 231 6.09 11.98 -30.29
CA GLU A 231 5.60 10.83 -29.52
C GLU A 231 6.23 9.50 -29.98
N ALA A 232 6.36 9.31 -31.31
CA ALA A 232 7.04 8.12 -31.87
C ALA A 232 8.53 8.06 -31.51
N ASP A 233 9.17 9.21 -31.28
CA ASP A 233 10.55 9.32 -30.79
C ASP A 233 10.67 9.10 -29.27
N GLY A 234 9.56 8.73 -28.59
CA GLY A 234 9.52 8.40 -27.17
C GLY A 234 9.37 9.60 -26.23
N ILE A 235 9.03 10.79 -26.75
CA ILE A 235 8.75 11.97 -25.92
C ILE A 235 7.29 11.91 -25.44
N GLN A 236 7.08 11.94 -24.13
CA GLN A 236 5.76 12.01 -23.54
C GLN A 236 5.23 13.45 -23.61
N ILE A 237 4.17 13.66 -24.38
CA ILE A 237 3.64 15.00 -24.64
C ILE A 237 2.38 15.23 -23.81
N THR A 238 2.30 16.37 -23.15
CA THR A 238 1.07 16.88 -22.55
C THR A 238 0.78 18.27 -23.10
N THR A 239 -0.37 18.45 -23.72
CA THR A 239 -0.80 19.75 -24.30
C THR A 239 -2.00 20.29 -23.52
N MET A 240 -1.92 21.54 -23.06
CA MET A 240 -3.07 22.29 -22.57
C MET A 240 -3.40 23.42 -23.55
N LEU A 241 -4.63 23.44 -24.01
CA LEU A 241 -5.22 24.52 -24.83
C LEU A 241 -6.34 25.21 -24.04
N THR A 242 -6.32 26.52 -24.05
CA THR A 242 -7.34 27.37 -23.41
C THR A 242 -7.73 28.55 -24.35
N GLY A 243 -8.62 29.40 -23.92
CA GLY A 243 -8.87 30.71 -24.54
C GLY A 243 -9.63 30.73 -25.88
N ILE A 244 -10.27 29.64 -26.24
CA ILE A 244 -11.12 29.58 -27.45
C ILE A 244 -12.57 29.81 -27.05
N ASP A 245 -13.05 31.03 -27.21
CA ASP A 245 -14.39 31.45 -26.77
C ASP A 245 -15.50 30.97 -27.73
N ASP A 246 -15.19 30.75 -29.01
CA ASP A 246 -16.16 30.34 -30.03
C ASP A 246 -15.56 29.30 -30.97
N GLU A 247 -15.80 28.04 -30.65
CA GLU A 247 -15.38 26.90 -31.48
C GLU A 247 -16.04 26.87 -32.87
N SER A 248 -17.19 27.51 -33.02
CA SER A 248 -17.92 27.59 -34.30
C SER A 248 -17.37 28.63 -35.26
N TYR A 249 -16.46 29.50 -34.77
CA TYR A 249 -15.86 30.54 -35.60
C TYR A 249 -14.98 29.93 -36.71
N VAL A 250 -15.19 30.33 -37.93
CA VAL A 250 -14.40 29.95 -39.12
C VAL A 250 -13.38 31.01 -39.40
N PRO A 251 -12.08 30.78 -39.11
CA PRO A 251 -11.06 31.78 -39.34
C PRO A 251 -10.72 31.94 -40.84
N ASN A 252 -10.09 33.05 -41.20
CA ASN A 252 -9.66 33.32 -42.56
C ASN A 252 -8.63 32.28 -43.03
N GLY A 253 -8.78 31.80 -44.27
CA GLY A 253 -7.81 30.91 -44.94
C GLY A 253 -8.16 29.45 -44.91
N THR A 254 -9.23 29.09 -44.24
CA THR A 254 -9.77 27.72 -44.17
C THR A 254 -11.29 27.73 -44.25
N ASP A 255 -11.87 26.57 -44.54
CA ASP A 255 -13.31 26.30 -44.46
C ASP A 255 -13.71 25.59 -43.15
N LYS A 256 -12.75 25.38 -42.22
CA LYS A 256 -12.93 24.69 -40.95
C LYS A 256 -13.14 25.68 -39.81
N ASN A 257 -14.02 25.36 -38.88
CA ASN A 257 -14.15 26.10 -37.65
C ASN A 257 -13.03 25.72 -36.62
N PHE A 258 -12.90 26.49 -35.54
CA PHE A 258 -11.88 26.23 -34.53
C PHE A 258 -12.00 24.83 -33.90
N GLY A 259 -13.20 24.38 -33.58
CA GLY A 259 -13.42 23.01 -33.06
C GLY A 259 -12.89 21.93 -34.01
N GLU A 260 -13.15 22.06 -35.32
CA GLU A 260 -12.64 21.11 -36.33
C GLU A 260 -11.10 21.18 -36.47
N ILE A 261 -10.50 22.37 -36.32
CA ILE A 261 -9.05 22.54 -36.41
C ILE A 261 -8.39 21.92 -35.15
N ILE A 262 -8.94 22.20 -33.96
CA ILE A 262 -8.47 21.63 -32.69
C ILE A 262 -8.49 20.10 -32.74
N GLU A 263 -9.64 19.52 -33.11
CA GLU A 263 -9.79 18.06 -33.23
C GLU A 263 -8.79 17.47 -34.24
N LYS A 264 -8.54 18.15 -35.35
CA LYS A 264 -7.59 17.68 -36.37
C LYS A 264 -6.12 17.71 -35.90
N ILE A 265 -5.73 18.70 -35.10
CA ILE A 265 -4.34 18.88 -34.62
C ILE A 265 -4.13 18.04 -33.34
N PHE A 266 -4.96 18.25 -32.34
CA PHE A 266 -4.75 17.74 -31.00
C PHE A 266 -5.57 16.48 -30.68
N GLY A 267 -6.61 16.17 -31.48
CA GLY A 267 -7.59 15.12 -31.16
C GLY A 267 -8.65 15.62 -30.18
N THR A 268 -9.16 14.72 -29.35
CA THR A 268 -10.03 15.05 -28.21
C THR A 268 -9.36 14.63 -26.91
N PRO A 269 -9.78 15.15 -25.74
CA PRO A 269 -9.23 14.72 -24.44
C PRO A 269 -9.26 13.19 -24.25
N GLU A 270 -10.32 12.51 -24.75
CA GLU A 270 -10.46 11.05 -24.64
C GLU A 270 -9.65 10.29 -25.71
N ASN A 271 -9.29 10.95 -26.80
CA ASN A 271 -8.51 10.35 -27.88
C ASN A 271 -7.55 11.38 -28.49
N PRO A 272 -6.48 11.74 -27.78
CA PRO A 272 -5.53 12.77 -28.20
C PRO A 272 -4.70 12.30 -29.42
N THR A 273 -4.17 13.26 -30.17
CA THR A 273 -3.25 13.02 -31.28
C THR A 273 -1.90 12.50 -30.79
N ALA A 274 -1.46 12.99 -29.61
CA ALA A 274 -0.23 12.58 -28.96
C ALA A 274 -0.36 12.82 -27.45
N GLY A 275 0.10 11.86 -26.62
CA GLY A 275 0.14 11.92 -25.18
C GLY A 275 -1.19 12.30 -24.51
N ASN A 276 -1.17 13.32 -23.64
CA ASN A 276 -2.34 13.87 -22.96
C ASN A 276 -2.75 15.21 -23.56
N PHE A 277 -4.06 15.43 -23.72
CA PHE A 277 -4.62 16.68 -24.20
C PHE A 277 -5.68 17.22 -23.24
N TYR A 278 -5.46 18.43 -22.73
CA TYR A 278 -6.39 19.19 -21.90
C TYR A 278 -6.93 20.37 -22.69
N TYR A 279 -8.24 20.39 -22.91
CA TYR A 279 -8.93 21.53 -23.48
C TYR A 279 -9.81 22.13 -22.40
N VAL A 280 -9.43 23.31 -21.91
CA VAL A 280 -9.93 23.86 -20.65
C VAL A 280 -10.41 25.31 -20.78
N THR A 281 -11.33 25.68 -19.91
CA THR A 281 -11.75 27.07 -19.72
C THR A 281 -10.76 27.82 -18.81
N ASP A 282 -10.79 29.16 -18.88
CA ASP A 282 -9.83 29.99 -18.14
C ASP A 282 -9.80 29.72 -16.64
N ASP A 283 -10.95 29.40 -16.02
CA ASP A 283 -11.06 29.08 -14.58
C ASP A 283 -10.46 27.71 -14.20
N GLN A 284 -10.12 26.90 -15.19
CA GLN A 284 -9.50 25.58 -14.99
C GLN A 284 -7.97 25.58 -15.20
N ILE A 285 -7.39 26.67 -15.69
CA ILE A 285 -5.96 26.75 -16.05
C ILE A 285 -5.07 26.36 -14.88
N GLU A 286 -5.23 27.01 -13.73
CA GLU A 286 -4.40 26.80 -12.55
C GLU A 286 -4.46 25.33 -12.09
N THR A 287 -5.68 24.79 -11.88
CA THR A 287 -5.87 23.41 -11.44
C THR A 287 -5.32 22.42 -12.48
N THR A 288 -5.52 22.67 -13.77
CA THR A 288 -5.00 21.77 -14.81
C THR A 288 -3.49 21.72 -14.80
N ILE A 289 -2.81 22.85 -14.66
CA ILE A 289 -1.34 22.90 -14.69
C ILE A 289 -0.75 22.34 -13.37
N THR A 290 -1.28 22.76 -12.21
CA THR A 290 -0.66 22.47 -10.92
C THR A 290 -1.07 21.12 -10.33
N GLU A 291 -2.19 20.55 -10.79
CA GLU A 291 -2.69 19.25 -10.30
C GLU A 291 -2.69 18.19 -11.40
N ASN A 292 -3.43 18.40 -12.52
CA ASN A 292 -3.60 17.35 -13.52
C ASN A 292 -2.30 17.05 -14.25
N ILE A 293 -1.63 18.07 -14.80
CA ILE A 293 -0.33 17.90 -15.49
C ILE A 293 0.76 17.46 -14.52
N TYR A 294 0.75 17.97 -13.28
CA TYR A 294 1.67 17.50 -12.25
C TYR A 294 1.49 15.99 -11.98
N ASN A 295 0.24 15.55 -11.83
CA ASN A 295 -0.05 14.12 -11.59
C ASN A 295 0.29 13.22 -12.77
N ASP A 296 0.17 13.70 -14.03
CA ASP A 296 0.58 12.95 -15.22
C ASP A 296 2.09 12.67 -15.25
N LEU A 297 2.89 13.54 -14.62
CA LEU A 297 4.34 13.43 -14.54
C LEU A 297 4.80 12.57 -13.36
N LEU A 298 3.92 12.37 -12.37
CA LEU A 298 4.27 11.50 -11.25
C LEU A 298 4.33 10.05 -11.76
N PRO A 299 5.35 9.29 -11.35
CA PRO A 299 5.34 7.87 -11.61
C PRO A 299 4.10 7.25 -10.96
N VAL A 300 3.56 6.23 -11.60
CA VAL A 300 2.47 5.43 -11.03
C VAL A 300 2.86 5.04 -9.62
N GLU A 301 2.02 5.39 -8.63
CA GLU A 301 2.26 4.95 -7.25
C GLU A 301 2.42 3.44 -7.24
N LYS A 302 3.52 2.97 -6.67
CA LYS A 302 3.77 1.54 -6.51
C LYS A 302 2.81 0.98 -5.46
N THR A 303 1.61 0.67 -5.90
CA THR A 303 0.53 0.13 -5.08
C THR A 303 0.40 -1.37 -5.32
N LEU A 304 0.47 -2.16 -4.26
CA LEU A 304 0.07 -3.57 -4.30
C LEU A 304 -1.45 -3.64 -4.26
N THR A 305 -2.06 -4.47 -5.12
CA THR A 305 -3.52 -4.60 -5.17
C THR A 305 -3.96 -6.05 -5.06
N ASN A 306 -5.24 -6.26 -4.71
CA ASN A 306 -5.85 -7.59 -4.61
C ASN A 306 -5.06 -8.56 -3.73
N ILE A 307 -4.49 -8.08 -2.62
CA ILE A 307 -3.71 -8.92 -1.72
C ILE A 307 -4.67 -9.82 -0.93
N VAL A 308 -4.48 -11.13 -1.06
CA VAL A 308 -5.22 -12.14 -0.30
C VAL A 308 -4.22 -13.01 0.44
N ILE A 309 -4.30 -13.01 1.76
CA ILE A 309 -3.46 -13.79 2.65
C ILE A 309 -4.33 -14.87 3.27
N LYS A 310 -3.92 -16.12 3.10
CA LYS A 310 -4.59 -17.27 3.68
C LYS A 310 -3.63 -18.01 4.62
N ASP A 311 -3.94 -17.98 5.91
CA ASP A 311 -3.14 -18.57 6.97
C ASP A 311 -3.80 -19.86 7.48
N TYR A 312 -3.13 -20.99 7.31
CA TYR A 312 -3.69 -22.32 7.58
C TYR A 312 -3.19 -22.86 8.91
N PHE A 313 -4.09 -23.42 9.70
CA PHE A 313 -3.80 -23.99 11.01
C PHE A 313 -3.81 -25.53 10.96
N PRO A 314 -2.83 -26.21 11.60
CA PRO A 314 -2.89 -27.65 11.78
C PRO A 314 -4.08 -28.07 12.69
N GLU A 315 -4.58 -29.29 12.51
CA GLU A 315 -5.68 -29.84 13.32
C GLU A 315 -5.36 -29.78 14.83
N GLU A 316 -4.11 -30.01 15.21
CA GLU A 316 -3.68 -29.95 16.62
C GLU A 316 -3.89 -28.57 17.25
N ILE A 317 -3.78 -27.49 16.44
CA ILE A 317 -4.05 -26.12 16.92
C ILE A 317 -5.55 -25.88 17.01
N ILE A 318 -6.31 -26.19 15.96
CA ILE A 318 -7.76 -25.96 15.92
C ILE A 318 -8.48 -26.74 17.03
N ASP A 319 -8.11 -27.98 17.24
CA ASP A 319 -8.76 -28.87 18.24
C ASP A 319 -8.43 -28.42 19.67
N ASN A 320 -7.23 -27.91 19.92
CA ASN A 320 -6.72 -27.73 21.27
C ASN A 320 -6.56 -26.28 21.73
N PHE A 321 -6.72 -25.31 20.82
CA PHE A 321 -6.60 -23.88 21.17
C PHE A 321 -7.87 -23.11 20.82
N ASP A 322 -8.24 -22.19 21.68
CA ASP A 322 -9.20 -21.13 21.37
C ASP A 322 -8.52 -20.06 20.55
N PHE A 323 -9.18 -19.64 19.47
CA PHE A 323 -8.75 -18.57 18.58
C PHE A 323 -9.56 -17.31 18.83
N ALA A 324 -8.91 -16.14 18.87
CA ALA A 324 -9.59 -14.85 18.93
C ALA A 324 -8.74 -13.74 18.30
N TYR A 325 -9.38 -12.83 17.58
CA TYR A 325 -8.72 -11.60 17.15
C TYR A 325 -8.52 -10.65 18.33
N VAL A 326 -7.38 -9.96 18.36
CA VAL A 326 -7.11 -8.89 19.34
C VAL A 326 -7.87 -7.62 18.95
N SER A 327 -7.94 -7.34 17.63
CA SER A 327 -8.66 -6.21 17.03
C SER A 327 -8.97 -6.53 15.57
N ASP A 328 -9.84 -5.72 14.97
CA ASP A 328 -10.03 -5.73 13.53
C ASP A 328 -8.72 -5.38 12.79
N ALA A 329 -8.59 -5.80 11.53
CA ALA A 329 -7.49 -5.37 10.66
C ALA A 329 -7.56 -3.84 10.47
N ASN A 330 -6.40 -3.16 10.51
CA ASN A 330 -6.37 -1.71 10.29
C ASN A 330 -6.61 -1.32 8.82
N ILE A 331 -6.30 -2.22 7.88
CA ILE A 331 -6.55 -2.08 6.44
C ILE A 331 -7.07 -3.42 5.92
N GLY A 332 -8.11 -3.37 5.07
CA GLY A 332 -8.71 -4.56 4.47
C GLY A 332 -9.73 -5.25 5.39
N GLU A 333 -10.17 -6.42 4.96
CA GLU A 333 -11.17 -7.24 5.64
C GLU A 333 -10.61 -8.62 5.97
N ILE A 334 -10.82 -9.09 7.20
CA ILE A 334 -10.44 -10.42 7.63
C ILE A 334 -11.69 -11.27 7.91
N SER A 335 -11.61 -12.58 7.62
CA SER A 335 -12.69 -13.52 7.96
C SER A 335 -13.02 -13.44 9.45
N ALA A 336 -14.31 -13.40 9.80
CA ALA A 336 -14.75 -13.23 11.20
C ALA A 336 -14.35 -14.41 12.10
N GLU A 337 -14.23 -15.60 11.51
CA GLU A 337 -13.92 -16.87 12.19
C GLU A 337 -12.98 -17.69 11.31
N VAL A 338 -12.40 -18.73 11.91
CA VAL A 338 -11.62 -19.75 11.17
C VAL A 338 -12.57 -20.55 10.27
N ASP A 339 -12.24 -20.64 8.98
CA ASP A 339 -12.94 -21.52 8.06
C ASP A 339 -12.63 -22.97 8.37
N THR A 340 -13.65 -23.71 8.83
CA THR A 340 -13.52 -25.13 9.23
C THR A 340 -13.41 -26.10 8.04
N SER A 341 -13.58 -25.61 6.81
CA SER A 341 -13.44 -26.46 5.62
C SER A 341 -11.98 -26.76 5.28
N ASP A 342 -11.07 -25.86 5.65
CA ASP A 342 -9.64 -25.99 5.41
C ASP A 342 -8.76 -25.44 6.56
N ASN A 343 -9.37 -25.14 7.70
CA ASN A 343 -8.71 -24.65 8.91
C ASN A 343 -7.89 -23.38 8.68
N SER A 344 -8.46 -22.40 8.00
CA SER A 344 -7.74 -21.16 7.65
C SER A 344 -8.48 -19.90 8.06
N ILE A 345 -7.73 -18.80 8.15
CA ILE A 345 -8.26 -17.43 8.12
C ILE A 345 -7.85 -16.78 6.80
N THR A 346 -8.73 -15.92 6.28
CA THR A 346 -8.45 -15.17 5.04
C THR A 346 -8.50 -13.68 5.33
N TRP A 347 -7.42 -12.97 4.96
CA TRP A 347 -7.32 -11.52 5.03
C TRP A 347 -7.18 -10.93 3.63
N THR A 348 -8.12 -10.06 3.24
CA THR A 348 -8.15 -9.40 1.94
C THR A 348 -7.85 -7.93 2.10
N ILE A 349 -6.84 -7.44 1.40
CA ILE A 349 -6.47 -6.03 1.34
C ILE A 349 -6.65 -5.59 -0.12
N PRO A 350 -7.67 -4.74 -0.44
CA PRO A 350 -7.94 -4.32 -1.81
C PRO A 350 -6.76 -3.61 -2.45
N GLU A 351 -6.15 -2.70 -1.71
CA GLU A 351 -4.96 -1.96 -2.12
C GLU A 351 -4.10 -1.59 -0.92
N LEU A 352 -2.79 -1.49 -1.15
CA LEU A 352 -1.80 -1.02 -0.18
C LEU A 352 -0.82 -0.10 -0.90
N ALA A 353 -1.02 1.20 -0.74
CA ALA A 353 -0.19 2.23 -1.36
C ALA A 353 1.22 2.28 -0.75
N SER A 354 2.13 2.94 -1.45
CA SER A 354 3.48 3.24 -0.96
C SER A 354 3.45 3.87 0.44
N GLY A 355 4.34 3.44 1.32
CA GLY A 355 4.46 3.90 2.71
C GLY A 355 3.40 3.34 3.67
N GLN A 356 2.45 2.53 3.21
CA GLN A 356 1.42 1.96 4.07
C GLN A 356 1.83 0.63 4.69
N THR A 357 1.27 0.37 5.89
CA THR A 357 1.40 -0.89 6.60
C THR A 357 0.04 -1.39 7.06
N ALA A 358 -0.32 -2.57 6.61
CA ALA A 358 -1.50 -3.29 7.06
C ALA A 358 -1.13 -4.31 8.14
N THR A 359 -1.95 -4.42 9.21
CA THR A 359 -1.73 -5.34 10.32
C THR A 359 -3.02 -5.93 10.85
N VAL A 360 -2.93 -7.19 11.30
CA VAL A 360 -3.94 -7.86 12.10
C VAL A 360 -3.27 -8.75 13.14
N GLN A 361 -3.92 -8.93 14.29
CA GLN A 361 -3.39 -9.72 15.40
C GLN A 361 -4.44 -10.69 15.91
N TYR A 362 -4.02 -11.91 16.25
CA TYR A 362 -4.85 -12.92 16.86
C TYR A 362 -4.12 -13.65 17.97
N THR A 363 -4.88 -14.23 18.90
CA THR A 363 -4.39 -15.05 20.01
C THR A 363 -4.73 -16.51 19.80
N LEU A 364 -3.83 -17.39 20.25
CA LEU A 364 -4.04 -18.81 20.44
C LEU A 364 -3.93 -19.09 21.94
N LYS A 365 -5.02 -19.53 22.56
CA LYS A 365 -5.09 -19.86 23.98
C LYS A 365 -5.42 -21.32 24.16
N LEU A 366 -4.60 -22.06 24.92
CA LEU A 366 -4.84 -23.47 25.18
C LEU A 366 -6.19 -23.69 25.89
N LYS A 367 -7.04 -24.54 25.33
CA LYS A 367 -8.34 -24.93 25.89
C LYS A 367 -8.15 -25.66 27.23
N GLU A 368 -9.16 -25.62 28.11
CA GLU A 368 -9.11 -26.36 29.38
C GLU A 368 -9.22 -27.87 29.18
N ASP A 369 -9.91 -28.29 28.15
CA ASP A 369 -10.19 -29.69 27.79
C ASP A 369 -9.33 -30.21 26.63
N PHE A 370 -8.16 -29.64 26.42
CA PHE A 370 -7.23 -30.03 25.37
C PHE A 370 -6.87 -31.52 25.43
N ASP A 371 -6.55 -32.14 24.28
CA ASP A 371 -6.11 -33.53 24.21
C ASP A 371 -4.69 -33.65 24.79
N SER A 372 -4.56 -34.47 25.85
CA SER A 372 -3.26 -34.77 26.47
C SER A 372 -2.23 -35.41 25.53
N SER A 373 -2.66 -35.93 24.39
CA SER A 373 -1.76 -36.52 23.40
C SER A 373 -0.82 -35.53 22.75
N ILE A 374 -1.11 -34.20 22.84
CA ILE A 374 -0.24 -33.13 22.33
C ILE A 374 0.86 -32.71 23.32
N VAL A 375 0.81 -33.20 24.57
CA VAL A 375 1.84 -32.94 25.58
C VAL A 375 3.18 -33.56 25.12
N ASP A 376 4.26 -32.82 25.35
CA ASP A 376 5.63 -33.11 24.91
C ASP A 376 5.88 -33.13 23.41
N LYS A 377 4.87 -32.86 22.59
CA LYS A 377 5.05 -32.61 21.15
C LYS A 377 5.46 -31.12 20.89
N ILE A 378 6.16 -30.93 19.78
CA ILE A 378 6.36 -29.62 19.19
C ILE A 378 5.16 -29.35 18.28
N LEU A 379 4.47 -28.23 18.50
CA LEU A 379 3.29 -27.81 17.78
C LEU A 379 3.64 -26.59 16.93
N ASP A 380 3.42 -26.69 15.64
CA ASP A 380 3.51 -25.54 14.73
C ASP A 380 2.27 -24.65 14.92
N THR A 381 2.43 -23.36 15.08
CA THR A 381 1.29 -22.43 15.28
C THR A 381 0.41 -22.31 14.05
N ASN A 382 0.96 -22.57 12.87
CA ASN A 382 0.24 -22.68 11.60
C ASN A 382 0.97 -23.68 10.68
N GLU A 383 0.28 -24.20 9.68
CA GLU A 383 0.82 -25.15 8.70
C GLU A 383 1.58 -24.42 7.60
N LYS A 384 0.96 -23.42 7.01
CA LYS A 384 1.53 -22.55 5.97
C LYS A 384 0.76 -21.26 5.86
N VAL A 385 1.34 -20.30 5.13
CA VAL A 385 0.69 -19.08 4.67
C VAL A 385 0.77 -19.05 3.13
N ASP A 386 -0.35 -18.85 2.47
CA ASP A 386 -0.42 -18.56 1.03
C ASP A 386 -0.79 -17.09 0.82
N ILE A 387 -0.11 -16.42 -0.11
CA ILE A 387 -0.38 -15.03 -0.47
C ILE A 387 -0.53 -14.95 -1.98
N THR A 388 -1.63 -14.34 -2.44
CA THR A 388 -1.82 -13.92 -3.83
C THR A 388 -1.99 -12.41 -3.85
N TYR A 389 -1.43 -11.75 -4.86
CA TYR A 389 -1.51 -10.29 -5.00
C TYR A 389 -1.21 -9.89 -6.44
N ASN A 390 -1.64 -8.69 -6.85
CA ASN A 390 -1.12 -8.07 -8.06
C ASN A 390 0.08 -7.19 -7.67
N ASP A 391 1.17 -7.36 -8.39
CA ASP A 391 2.37 -6.53 -8.22
C ASP A 391 2.17 -5.11 -8.82
N PHE A 392 3.25 -4.33 -8.84
CA PHE A 392 3.22 -2.93 -9.28
C PHE A 392 2.96 -2.75 -10.78
N ASP A 393 3.09 -3.81 -11.57
CA ASP A 393 2.79 -3.84 -13.01
C ASP A 393 1.37 -4.38 -13.27
N GLY A 394 0.67 -4.79 -12.21
CA GLY A 394 -0.68 -5.36 -12.25
C GLY A 394 -0.69 -6.88 -12.50
N ASP A 395 0.46 -7.52 -12.54
CA ASP A 395 0.58 -8.96 -12.76
C ASP A 395 0.28 -9.75 -11.48
N GLU A 396 -0.53 -10.81 -11.62
CA GLU A 396 -0.88 -11.67 -10.48
C GLU A 396 0.32 -12.52 -10.05
N GLN A 397 0.64 -12.44 -8.77
CA GLN A 397 1.71 -13.19 -8.10
C GLN A 397 1.13 -14.12 -7.04
N SER A 398 1.86 -15.23 -6.78
CA SER A 398 1.52 -16.16 -5.70
C SER A 398 2.79 -16.60 -4.97
N LYS A 399 2.73 -16.60 -3.64
CA LYS A 399 3.83 -16.97 -2.74
C LYS A 399 3.31 -17.86 -1.62
N THR A 400 4.16 -18.75 -1.12
CA THR A 400 3.85 -19.65 0.00
C THR A 400 5.03 -19.74 0.96
N SER A 401 4.76 -19.84 2.26
CA SER A 401 5.78 -20.13 3.28
C SER A 401 5.20 -21.05 4.37
N ASP A 402 6.02 -22.00 4.87
CA ASP A 402 5.75 -22.90 5.98
C ASP A 402 6.51 -22.51 7.26
N VAL A 403 7.19 -21.38 7.26
CA VAL A 403 7.92 -20.87 8.43
C VAL A 403 6.94 -20.40 9.50
N THR A 404 7.03 -20.97 10.70
CA THR A 404 6.06 -20.74 11.78
C THR A 404 6.70 -20.80 13.17
N PRO A 405 6.24 -20.00 14.14
CA PRO A 405 6.56 -20.17 15.55
C PRO A 405 6.10 -21.54 16.07
N LYS A 406 6.86 -22.10 17.03
CA LYS A 406 6.61 -23.42 17.56
C LYS A 406 6.40 -23.40 19.06
N LEU A 407 5.37 -24.11 19.52
CA LEU A 407 4.99 -24.25 20.91
C LEU A 407 5.29 -25.65 21.42
N ARG A 408 5.45 -25.80 22.73
CA ARG A 408 5.52 -27.08 23.41
C ARG A 408 4.78 -27.02 24.73
N LEU A 409 3.96 -28.01 24.99
CA LEU A 409 3.34 -28.25 26.29
C LEU A 409 4.18 -29.30 27.05
N THR A 410 4.51 -29.03 28.30
CA THR A 410 5.26 -29.96 29.14
C THR A 410 4.52 -30.19 30.45
N GLU A 411 4.51 -31.43 30.92
CA GLU A 411 4.07 -31.67 32.29
C GLU A 411 5.07 -31.03 33.27
N PRO A 412 4.59 -30.47 34.36
CA PRO A 412 5.50 -30.02 35.41
C PRO A 412 6.25 -31.24 35.96
N PRO A 413 7.51 -31.12 36.33
CA PRO A 413 8.24 -32.23 36.92
C PRO A 413 7.45 -32.78 38.11
N ALA A 414 7.22 -34.10 38.11
CA ALA A 414 6.50 -34.76 39.18
C ALA A 414 7.10 -34.34 40.53
N VAL A 415 6.38 -33.49 41.25
CA VAL A 415 6.78 -33.18 42.62
C VAL A 415 6.54 -34.42 43.43
N LEU A 416 7.60 -35.20 43.68
CA LEU A 416 7.52 -36.31 44.63
C LEU A 416 6.87 -35.79 45.91
N PRO A 417 5.73 -36.31 46.33
CA PRO A 417 5.10 -35.90 47.57
C PRO A 417 6.20 -35.97 48.64
N LYS A 418 6.39 -34.88 49.41
CA LYS A 418 7.35 -34.85 50.49
C LYS A 418 7.12 -36.08 51.32
N ALA A 419 7.98 -37.10 51.17
CA ALA A 419 7.92 -38.32 51.93
C ALA A 419 8.01 -37.97 53.40
N GLY A 420 6.89 -37.90 54.09
CA GLY A 420 6.83 -37.55 55.51
C GLY A 420 5.41 -37.27 55.99
N THR A 421 4.58 -36.53 55.28
CA THR A 421 3.24 -36.17 55.77
C THR A 421 2.21 -37.27 55.59
N THR A 422 2.22 -37.99 54.49
CA THR A 422 1.26 -39.06 54.22
C THR A 422 1.59 -40.31 55.05
N LEU A 423 2.86 -40.62 55.28
CA LEU A 423 3.29 -41.68 56.16
C LEU A 423 2.91 -41.41 57.63
N LEU A 424 3.07 -40.15 58.11
CA LEU A 424 2.68 -39.74 59.47
C LEU A 424 1.19 -39.82 59.73
N ILE A 425 0.36 -39.50 58.76
CA ILE A 425 -1.11 -39.62 58.87
C ILE A 425 -1.51 -41.10 58.86
N GLY A 426 -0.91 -41.92 58.00
CA GLY A 426 -1.14 -43.37 57.95
C GLY A 426 -0.74 -44.10 59.23
N PHE A 427 0.44 -43.77 59.82
CA PHE A 427 0.88 -44.31 61.11
C PHE A 427 0.04 -43.76 62.26
N GLY A 428 -0.44 -42.52 62.24
CA GLY A 428 -1.31 -41.96 63.26
C GLY A 428 -2.67 -42.69 63.30
N VAL A 429 -3.29 -42.96 62.16
CA VAL A 429 -4.56 -43.72 62.07
C VAL A 429 -4.39 -45.18 62.51
N LEU A 430 -3.28 -45.84 62.17
CA LEU A 430 -2.97 -47.20 62.64
C LEU A 430 -2.72 -47.24 64.16
N ALA A 431 -2.01 -46.27 64.72
CA ALA A 431 -1.76 -46.17 66.16
C ALA A 431 -3.02 -45.92 66.97
N ILE A 432 -3.92 -45.06 66.51
CA ILE A 432 -5.23 -44.82 67.11
C ILE A 432 -6.12 -46.07 67.04
N GLY A 433 -6.09 -46.79 65.93
CA GLY A 433 -6.83 -48.04 65.74
C GLY A 433 -6.33 -49.17 66.67
N LEU A 434 -5.01 -49.30 66.86
CA LEU A 434 -4.41 -50.27 67.77
C LEU A 434 -4.66 -49.90 69.24
N LEU A 435 -4.62 -48.63 69.63
CA LEU A 435 -4.97 -48.13 70.95
C LEU A 435 -6.46 -48.40 71.30
N TYR A 436 -7.34 -48.17 70.33
CA TYR A 436 -8.76 -48.42 70.50
C TYR A 436 -9.06 -49.92 70.67
N PHE A 437 -8.36 -50.75 69.89
CA PHE A 437 -8.52 -52.21 69.98
C PHE A 437 -7.98 -52.77 71.32
N SER A 438 -6.83 -52.23 71.76
CA SER A 438 -6.22 -52.55 73.05
C SER A 438 -7.09 -52.19 74.24
N PHE A 439 -7.68 -50.99 74.15
CA PHE A 439 -8.58 -50.45 75.23
C PHE A 439 -9.86 -51.35 75.34
N ASN A 440 -10.46 -51.71 74.21
CA ASN A 440 -11.62 -52.61 74.19
C ASN A 440 -11.30 -54.02 74.73
N LYS A 441 -10.08 -54.47 74.46
CA LYS A 441 -9.63 -55.79 74.97
C LYS A 441 -9.40 -55.77 76.47
N LEU A 442 -8.81 -54.67 76.99
CA LEU A 442 -8.66 -54.45 78.44
C LEU A 442 -10.00 -54.26 79.16
N LYS A 443 -10.96 -53.62 78.57
CA LYS A 443 -12.31 -53.48 79.11
C LYS A 443 -13.04 -54.80 79.19
N THR A 444 -12.87 -55.66 78.19
CA THR A 444 -13.47 -57.03 78.18
C THR A 444 -12.81 -57.97 79.17
N LEU A 445 -11.50 -57.78 79.43
CA LEU A 445 -10.79 -58.52 80.46
C LEU A 445 -11.18 -58.09 81.88
N ASN A 446 -11.34 -56.81 82.11
CA ASN A 446 -11.76 -56.27 83.41
C ASN A 446 -13.21 -56.67 83.75
N ASP A 447 -14.09 -56.74 82.76
CA ASP A 447 -15.46 -57.21 82.94
C ASP A 447 -15.55 -58.77 83.23
N LYS A 448 -14.49 -59.52 82.89
CA LYS A 448 -14.39 -60.99 83.21
C LYS A 448 -13.77 -61.30 84.56
N MET A 449 -13.12 -60.33 85.18
CA MET A 449 -12.52 -60.45 86.50
C MET A 449 -13.42 -59.95 87.63
N LYS A 450 -14.65 -59.57 87.36
CA LYS A 450 -15.65 -59.15 88.32
C LYS A 450 -16.71 -60.19 88.64
N TYR A 451 -16.48 -61.47 88.29
CA TYR A 451 -17.29 -62.61 88.70
C TYR A 451 -16.44 -63.69 89.30
#